data_ac32e88e68cd3cfa1020e9cc5655c89b
#
_entry.id   ac32e88e68cd3cfa1020e9cc5655c89b
#
_cell.length_a   1.000
_cell.length_b   1.000
_cell.length_c   1.000
_cell.angle_alpha   90.00
_cell.angle_beta   90.00
_cell.angle_gamma   90.00
#
_symmetry.space_group_name_H-M   'P 1'
#
loop_
_entity.id
_entity.type
_entity.pdbx_description
1 polymer ?
#
loop_
_entity_poly.entity_id
_entity_poly.type
_entity_poly.pdbx_seq_one_letter_code
_entity_poly.pdbx_strand_id
1 'polypeptide(L)'
;MEININCDLGEKSEFHSIENDPDLLNIINSANIACGYHAGDEETMNMVIKISKTNGVSIGAHPSFNDLENFGRKRMNLSSSEIKKLIFKQYDILQTIAQKHDENVTHIKPHGALNNMACEDLELATILAIAINELNKDIIYLVPTGSKMEVAAKKLNMKIACEIFADRNYEDDGNLVSRKKSNALIIDPEQAKKHVLNMVKNQSLNCFSGKQIPCEIDSVCVHGDNESSLATAKSIKDNLVSNGLILKPLNKLKKFN
;
A
#
# COMPACT_ATOMS: atom_id res chain seq x y z
N MET A 1 -1.54 2.75 20.98
CA MET A 1 -0.98 3.20 19.71
C MET A 1 -1.98 2.94 18.61
N GLU A 2 -2.16 3.89 17.67
CA GLU A 2 -2.98 3.70 16.48
C GLU A 2 -2.15 3.09 15.36
N ILE A 3 -2.76 2.24 14.53
CA ILE A 3 -2.14 1.59 13.38
C ILE A 3 -3.19 1.36 12.29
N ASN A 4 -2.77 1.33 11.04
CA ASN A 4 -3.62 1.02 9.90
C ASN A 4 -3.30 -0.37 9.35
N ILE A 5 -4.29 -1.05 8.77
CA ILE A 5 -4.10 -2.22 7.91
C ILE A 5 -4.59 -1.84 6.52
N ASN A 6 -3.74 -1.97 5.52
CA ASN A 6 -4.09 -1.73 4.12
C ASN A 6 -3.94 -2.98 3.27
N CYS A 7 -4.64 -3.00 2.14
CA CYS A 7 -4.52 -4.04 1.12
C CYS A 7 -4.69 -3.45 -0.27
N ASP A 8 -3.98 -4.02 -1.25
CA ASP A 8 -4.15 -3.71 -2.66
C ASP A 8 -5.35 -4.50 -3.17
N LEU A 9 -6.34 -3.83 -3.77
CA LEU A 9 -7.65 -4.37 -4.12
C LEU A 9 -8.11 -3.90 -5.50
N GLY A 10 -9.13 -4.59 -6.03
CA GLY A 10 -9.65 -4.27 -7.35
C GLY A 10 -8.71 -4.64 -8.49
N GLU A 11 -7.75 -5.50 -8.24
CA GLU A 11 -6.70 -5.91 -9.18
C GLU A 11 -7.17 -7.03 -10.14
N LYS A 12 -8.44 -7.00 -10.55
CA LYS A 12 -9.02 -7.97 -11.51
C LYS A 12 -8.19 -8.01 -12.79
N SER A 13 -7.63 -9.18 -13.10
CA SER A 13 -6.81 -9.42 -14.28
C SER A 13 -6.77 -10.93 -14.63
N GLU A 14 -6.08 -11.30 -15.70
CA GLU A 14 -5.80 -12.71 -16.02
C GLU A 14 -4.92 -13.39 -14.97
N PHE A 15 -4.21 -12.61 -14.15
CA PHE A 15 -3.24 -13.11 -13.17
C PHE A 15 -3.75 -13.06 -11.74
N HIS A 16 -4.87 -12.36 -11.47
CA HIS A 16 -5.34 -12.09 -10.12
C HIS A 16 -6.87 -12.11 -10.05
N SER A 17 -7.40 -12.90 -9.10
CA SER A 17 -8.83 -12.92 -8.77
C SER A 17 -9.16 -11.90 -7.69
N ILE A 18 -10.34 -11.30 -7.76
CA ILE A 18 -10.88 -10.37 -6.76
C ILE A 18 -11.95 -11.01 -5.89
N GLU A 19 -12.08 -12.35 -5.89
CA GLU A 19 -13.13 -13.06 -5.14
C GLU A 19 -13.01 -12.82 -3.63
N ASN A 20 -11.79 -12.62 -3.12
CA ASN A 20 -11.51 -12.35 -1.71
C ASN A 20 -11.65 -10.87 -1.32
N ASP A 21 -11.78 -9.94 -2.27
CA ASP A 21 -11.84 -8.49 -1.98
C ASP A 21 -12.96 -8.11 -1.01
N PRO A 22 -14.20 -8.65 -1.13
CA PRO A 22 -15.25 -8.35 -0.16
C PRO A 22 -14.91 -8.79 1.27
N ASP A 23 -14.26 -9.93 1.44
CA ASP A 23 -13.85 -10.44 2.75
C ASP A 23 -12.66 -9.66 3.33
N LEU A 24 -11.71 -9.26 2.47
CA LEU A 24 -10.61 -8.38 2.86
C LEU A 24 -11.11 -7.02 3.35
N LEU A 25 -12.13 -6.46 2.70
CA LEU A 25 -12.75 -5.19 3.09
C LEU A 25 -13.44 -5.24 4.47
N ASN A 26 -13.72 -6.43 5.02
CA ASN A 26 -14.15 -6.62 6.41
C ASN A 26 -12.99 -6.66 7.42
N ILE A 27 -11.76 -6.82 6.92
CA ILE A 27 -10.56 -6.97 7.74
C ILE A 27 -9.76 -5.67 7.82
N ILE A 28 -9.54 -5.03 6.69
CA ILE A 28 -8.67 -3.87 6.54
C ILE A 28 -9.33 -2.55 6.93
N ASN A 29 -8.53 -1.48 6.97
CA ASN A 29 -8.99 -0.12 7.24
C ASN A 29 -8.76 0.84 6.08
N SER A 30 -7.92 0.47 5.11
CA SER A 30 -7.63 1.26 3.91
C SER A 30 -7.45 0.35 2.70
N ALA A 31 -8.10 0.69 1.60
CA ALA A 31 -8.02 -0.01 0.32
C ALA A 31 -7.20 0.79 -0.69
N ASN A 32 -6.18 0.18 -1.29
CA ASN A 32 -5.45 0.76 -2.42
C ASN A 32 -6.06 0.18 -3.70
N ILE A 33 -6.84 0.98 -4.43
CA ILE A 33 -7.67 0.47 -5.52
C ILE A 33 -6.96 0.64 -6.87
N ALA A 34 -6.83 -0.46 -7.61
CA ALA A 34 -6.29 -0.47 -8.96
C ALA A 34 -7.07 0.47 -9.88
N CYS A 35 -6.35 1.25 -10.71
CA CYS A 35 -6.91 2.33 -11.50
C CYS A 35 -6.98 2.01 -13.00
N GLY A 36 -7.06 0.74 -13.40
CA GLY A 36 -7.23 0.28 -14.77
C GLY A 36 -5.95 0.23 -15.63
N TYR A 37 -4.77 0.52 -15.08
CA TYR A 37 -3.50 0.58 -15.83
C TYR A 37 -2.67 -0.71 -15.74
N HIS A 38 -2.73 -1.39 -14.61
CA HIS A 38 -2.13 -2.71 -14.43
C HIS A 38 -3.19 -3.79 -14.21
N ALA A 39 -4.34 -3.40 -13.71
CA ALA A 39 -5.47 -4.26 -13.39
C ALA A 39 -6.73 -3.42 -13.12
N GLY A 40 -7.85 -4.10 -13.00
CA GLY A 40 -9.14 -3.51 -12.67
C GLY A 40 -9.83 -2.79 -13.82
N ASP A 41 -11.08 -2.49 -13.61
CA ASP A 41 -11.97 -1.78 -14.52
C ASP A 41 -12.94 -0.89 -13.73
N GLU A 42 -13.78 -0.09 -14.43
CA GLU A 42 -14.75 0.80 -13.79
C GLU A 42 -15.74 0.03 -12.91
N GLU A 43 -16.19 -1.15 -13.33
CA GLU A 43 -17.11 -1.99 -12.56
C GLU A 43 -16.48 -2.44 -11.24
N THR A 44 -15.25 -2.92 -11.30
CA THR A 44 -14.47 -3.36 -10.14
C THR A 44 -14.21 -2.20 -9.18
N MET A 45 -13.80 -1.02 -9.67
CA MET A 45 -13.62 0.17 -8.84
C MET A 45 -14.92 0.57 -8.12
N ASN A 46 -16.06 0.59 -8.82
CA ASN A 46 -17.36 0.87 -8.23
C ASN A 46 -17.72 -0.13 -7.12
N MET A 47 -17.49 -1.42 -7.34
CA MET A 47 -17.76 -2.48 -6.36
C MET A 47 -16.93 -2.26 -5.10
N VAL A 48 -15.60 -2.10 -5.23
CA VAL A 48 -14.69 -1.94 -4.09
C VAL A 48 -15.03 -0.66 -3.30
N ILE A 49 -15.29 0.46 -3.99
CA ILE A 49 -15.67 1.74 -3.34
C ILE A 49 -16.97 1.58 -2.54
N LYS A 50 -17.99 0.96 -3.12
CA LYS A 50 -19.29 0.75 -2.46
C LYS A 50 -19.14 -0.07 -1.17
N ILE A 51 -18.37 -1.15 -1.20
CA ILE A 51 -18.13 -1.99 -0.01
C ILE A 51 -17.25 -1.23 0.98
N SER A 52 -16.22 -0.52 0.54
CA SER A 52 -15.36 0.32 1.39
C SER A 52 -16.18 1.35 2.17
N LYS A 53 -17.10 2.07 1.50
CA LYS A 53 -18.02 3.02 2.15
C LYS A 53 -18.83 2.36 3.25
N THR A 54 -19.43 1.19 2.96
CA THR A 54 -20.26 0.46 3.93
C THR A 54 -19.46 0.04 5.17
N ASN A 55 -18.20 -0.34 4.99
CA ASN A 55 -17.33 -0.85 6.05
C ASN A 55 -16.48 0.24 6.72
N GLY A 56 -16.59 1.50 6.30
CA GLY A 56 -15.78 2.60 6.83
C GLY A 56 -14.29 2.48 6.49
N VAL A 57 -13.95 1.84 5.36
CA VAL A 57 -12.59 1.67 4.85
C VAL A 57 -12.24 2.88 4.01
N SER A 58 -11.09 3.50 4.25
CA SER A 58 -10.63 4.64 3.44
C SER A 58 -10.16 4.20 2.05
N ILE A 59 -10.44 5.05 1.05
CA ILE A 59 -10.18 4.78 -0.36
C ILE A 59 -8.89 5.47 -0.78
N GLY A 60 -8.00 4.73 -1.43
CA GLY A 60 -6.75 5.21 -2.01
C GLY A 60 -6.56 4.78 -3.45
N ALA A 61 -5.84 5.59 -4.21
CA ALA A 61 -5.45 5.25 -5.58
C ALA A 61 -4.18 4.39 -5.59
N HIS A 62 -4.20 3.35 -6.44
CA HIS A 62 -3.07 2.43 -6.63
C HIS A 62 -2.50 2.52 -8.05
N PRO A 63 -1.87 3.67 -8.42
CA PRO A 63 -1.40 3.91 -9.77
C PRO A 63 -0.16 3.10 -10.11
N SER A 64 -0.10 2.66 -11.37
CA SER A 64 0.97 1.85 -11.94
C SER A 64 1.44 2.39 -13.29
N PHE A 65 2.52 1.85 -13.81
CA PHE A 65 2.79 1.92 -15.24
C PHE A 65 1.63 1.33 -16.05
N ASN A 66 1.43 1.81 -17.27
CA ASN A 66 0.42 1.24 -18.18
C ASN A 66 0.94 -0.08 -18.76
N ASP A 67 0.69 -1.18 -18.07
CA ASP A 67 1.27 -2.49 -18.33
C ASP A 67 0.34 -3.62 -17.85
N LEU A 68 -0.80 -3.78 -18.54
CA LEU A 68 -1.77 -4.83 -18.25
C LEU A 68 -1.16 -6.23 -18.43
N GLU A 69 -0.34 -6.41 -19.46
CA GLU A 69 0.25 -7.71 -19.84
C GLU A 69 1.18 -8.28 -18.75
N ASN A 70 1.86 -7.41 -17.99
CA ASN A 70 2.77 -7.84 -16.92
C ASN A 70 2.30 -7.37 -15.54
N PHE A 71 1.04 -7.03 -15.39
CA PHE A 71 0.47 -6.61 -14.12
C PHE A 71 1.25 -5.43 -13.48
N GLY A 72 1.67 -4.45 -14.28
CA GLY A 72 2.44 -3.30 -13.82
C GLY A 72 3.85 -3.63 -13.30
N ARG A 73 4.38 -4.82 -13.54
CA ARG A 73 5.67 -5.28 -13.00
C ARG A 73 6.86 -5.08 -13.95
N LYS A 74 6.61 -4.65 -15.18
CA LYS A 74 7.67 -4.32 -16.12
C LYS A 74 8.27 -2.95 -15.79
N ARG A 75 9.59 -2.88 -15.65
CA ARG A 75 10.29 -1.62 -15.44
C ARG A 75 10.23 -0.75 -16.69
N MET A 76 9.88 0.51 -16.55
CA MET A 76 9.76 1.48 -17.62
C MET A 76 10.50 2.76 -17.26
N ASN A 77 11.16 3.36 -18.24
CA ASN A 77 11.78 4.67 -18.08
C ASN A 77 10.88 5.72 -18.73
N LEU A 78 10.24 6.53 -17.92
CA LEU A 78 9.37 7.62 -18.31
C LEU A 78 9.97 8.96 -17.89
N SER A 79 9.76 9.99 -18.69
CA SER A 79 10.09 11.36 -18.31
C SER A 79 9.23 11.84 -17.12
N SER A 80 9.67 12.88 -16.42
CA SER A 80 8.94 13.48 -15.32
C SER A 80 7.54 13.94 -15.73
N SER A 81 7.37 14.44 -16.96
CA SER A 81 6.08 14.85 -17.50
C SER A 81 5.14 13.68 -17.76
N GLU A 82 5.66 12.54 -18.22
CA GLU A 82 4.89 11.32 -18.42
C GLU A 82 4.46 10.70 -17.09
N ILE A 83 5.35 10.64 -16.10
CA ILE A 83 5.03 10.19 -14.74
C ILE A 83 3.93 11.04 -14.14
N LYS A 84 4.05 12.38 -14.23
CA LYS A 84 3.01 13.29 -13.74
C LYS A 84 1.66 13.01 -14.41
N LYS A 85 1.61 12.93 -15.74
CA LYS A 85 0.37 12.60 -16.48
C LYS A 85 -0.20 11.25 -16.07
N LEU A 86 0.65 10.25 -15.88
CA LEU A 86 0.27 8.90 -15.47
C LEU A 86 -0.40 8.88 -14.09
N ILE A 87 0.18 9.59 -13.13
CA ILE A 87 -0.36 9.69 -11.76
C ILE A 87 -1.69 10.46 -11.76
N PHE A 88 -1.74 11.63 -12.41
CA PHE A 88 -2.93 12.46 -12.47
C PHE A 88 -4.11 11.71 -13.09
N LYS A 89 -3.89 11.07 -14.23
CA LYS A 89 -4.96 10.37 -14.94
C LYS A 89 -5.56 9.22 -14.14
N GLN A 90 -4.73 8.43 -13.47
CA GLN A 90 -5.21 7.30 -12.67
C GLN A 90 -5.93 7.77 -11.41
N TYR A 91 -5.41 8.82 -10.75
CA TYR A 91 -6.11 9.44 -9.64
C TYR A 91 -7.47 9.99 -10.06
N ASP A 92 -7.55 10.75 -11.17
CA ASP A 92 -8.78 11.37 -11.65
C ASP A 92 -9.84 10.32 -12.00
N ILE A 93 -9.44 9.18 -12.57
CA ILE A 93 -10.34 8.05 -12.85
C ILE A 93 -10.99 7.60 -11.53
N LEU A 94 -10.20 7.25 -10.53
CA LEU A 94 -10.73 6.73 -9.28
C LEU A 94 -11.50 7.78 -8.49
N GLN A 95 -11.01 9.03 -8.44
CA GLN A 95 -11.68 10.14 -7.76
C GLN A 95 -13.06 10.43 -8.36
N THR A 96 -13.16 10.39 -9.70
CA THR A 96 -14.44 10.57 -10.40
C THR A 96 -15.46 9.49 -10.03
N ILE A 97 -15.00 8.24 -9.92
CA ILE A 97 -15.85 7.13 -9.50
C ILE A 97 -16.21 7.26 -8.02
N ALA A 98 -15.25 7.59 -7.16
CA ALA A 98 -15.49 7.78 -5.72
C ALA A 98 -16.55 8.86 -5.45
N GLN A 99 -16.50 9.98 -6.18
CA GLN A 99 -17.49 11.06 -6.08
C GLN A 99 -18.91 10.62 -6.44
N LYS A 100 -19.10 9.65 -7.35
CA LYS A 100 -20.45 9.09 -7.63
C LYS A 100 -21.03 8.36 -6.40
N HIS A 101 -20.21 8.01 -5.44
CA HIS A 101 -20.57 7.36 -4.18
C HIS A 101 -20.49 8.30 -2.97
N ASP A 102 -20.36 9.63 -3.15
CA ASP A 102 -20.13 10.62 -2.09
C ASP A 102 -18.88 10.32 -1.26
N GLU A 103 -17.85 9.75 -1.89
CA GLU A 103 -16.56 9.44 -1.29
C GLU A 103 -15.42 10.20 -1.97
N ASN A 104 -14.25 10.23 -1.31
CA ASN A 104 -13.05 10.84 -1.86
C ASN A 104 -11.84 9.93 -1.71
N VAL A 105 -10.93 10.02 -2.67
CA VAL A 105 -9.60 9.39 -2.57
C VAL A 105 -8.79 10.13 -1.51
N THR A 106 -8.39 9.43 -0.46
CA THR A 106 -7.72 10.00 0.72
C THR A 106 -6.21 9.76 0.74
N HIS A 107 -5.76 8.75 0.02
CA HIS A 107 -4.34 8.38 -0.05
C HIS A 107 -3.96 7.84 -1.41
N ILE A 108 -2.66 7.74 -1.66
CA ILE A 108 -2.10 7.21 -2.89
C ILE A 108 -0.91 6.31 -2.57
N LYS A 109 -0.86 5.15 -3.21
CA LYS A 109 0.19 4.15 -3.10
C LYS A 109 0.55 3.64 -4.49
N PRO A 110 1.74 3.92 -5.03
CA PRO A 110 2.16 3.36 -6.31
C PRO A 110 2.25 1.83 -6.29
N HIS A 111 1.94 1.21 -7.43
CA HIS A 111 1.97 -0.24 -7.60
C HIS A 111 3.24 -0.73 -8.30
N GLY A 112 3.62 -1.97 -8.02
CA GLY A 112 4.49 -2.81 -8.83
C GLY A 112 5.86 -2.22 -9.14
N ALA A 113 6.25 -2.20 -10.42
CA ALA A 113 7.56 -1.71 -10.82
C ALA A 113 7.75 -0.22 -10.54
N LEU A 114 6.70 0.60 -10.64
CA LEU A 114 6.76 2.03 -10.33
C LEU A 114 7.13 2.25 -8.85
N ASN A 115 6.48 1.54 -7.93
CA ASN A 115 6.80 1.57 -6.51
C ASN A 115 8.22 1.08 -6.23
N ASN A 116 8.59 -0.10 -6.77
CA ASN A 116 9.88 -0.71 -6.48
C ASN A 116 11.05 0.14 -7.00
N MET A 117 10.92 0.70 -8.20
CA MET A 117 11.94 1.60 -8.75
C MET A 117 12.08 2.87 -7.91
N ALA A 118 10.97 3.46 -7.47
CA ALA A 118 10.99 4.65 -6.63
C ALA A 118 11.53 4.37 -5.21
N CYS A 119 11.38 3.16 -4.67
CA CYS A 119 12.01 2.76 -3.42
C CYS A 119 13.54 2.75 -3.50
N GLU A 120 14.08 2.44 -4.69
CA GLU A 120 15.52 2.27 -4.95
C GLU A 120 16.18 3.57 -5.44
N ASP A 121 15.45 4.41 -6.18
CA ASP A 121 15.93 5.59 -6.90
C ASP A 121 15.34 6.88 -6.32
N LEU A 122 16.21 7.73 -5.76
CA LEU A 122 15.79 8.99 -5.16
C LEU A 122 15.29 10.02 -6.18
N GLU A 123 15.80 10.00 -7.41
CA GLU A 123 15.35 10.91 -8.46
C GLU A 123 13.91 10.59 -8.87
N LEU A 124 13.62 9.32 -9.16
CA LEU A 124 12.27 8.86 -9.47
C LEU A 124 11.32 9.08 -8.29
N ALA A 125 11.76 8.78 -7.06
CA ALA A 125 11.00 9.05 -5.85
C ALA A 125 10.64 10.54 -5.70
N THR A 126 11.58 11.44 -6.03
CA THR A 126 11.35 12.88 -5.98
C THR A 126 10.35 13.33 -7.05
N ILE A 127 10.46 12.81 -8.27
CA ILE A 127 9.51 13.08 -9.36
C ILE A 127 8.10 12.66 -8.97
N LEU A 128 7.94 11.45 -8.42
CA LEU A 128 6.65 10.96 -7.93
C LEU A 128 6.09 11.82 -6.79
N ALA A 129 6.91 12.13 -5.80
CA ALA A 129 6.51 12.94 -4.67
C ALA A 129 6.06 14.36 -5.10
N ILE A 130 6.77 14.99 -6.05
CA ILE A 130 6.37 16.27 -6.64
C ILE A 130 5.02 16.12 -7.35
N ALA A 131 4.85 15.12 -8.20
CA ALA A 131 3.61 14.89 -8.95
C ALA A 131 2.42 14.70 -8.01
N ILE A 132 2.58 13.89 -6.95
CA ILE A 132 1.53 13.64 -5.97
C ILE A 132 1.20 14.89 -5.15
N ASN A 133 2.21 15.64 -4.73
CA ASN A 133 2.02 16.89 -3.97
C ASN A 133 1.34 18.00 -4.79
N GLU A 134 1.62 18.07 -6.09
CA GLU A 134 0.94 18.97 -7.00
C GLU A 134 -0.51 18.59 -7.29
N LEU A 135 -0.79 17.28 -7.29
CA LEU A 135 -2.13 16.76 -7.49
C LEU A 135 -3.07 17.16 -6.34
N ASN A 136 -2.66 16.91 -5.11
CA ASN A 136 -3.41 17.26 -3.91
C ASN A 136 -2.47 17.32 -2.69
N LYS A 137 -2.33 18.51 -2.09
CA LYS A 137 -1.46 18.71 -0.91
C LYS A 137 -1.95 18.00 0.36
N ASP A 138 -3.22 17.66 0.41
CA ASP A 138 -3.83 16.98 1.57
C ASP A 138 -3.85 15.46 1.45
N ILE A 139 -3.47 14.93 0.29
CA ILE A 139 -3.43 13.48 0.08
C ILE A 139 -2.33 12.84 0.94
N ILE A 140 -2.64 11.71 1.53
CA ILE A 140 -1.65 10.92 2.27
C ILE A 140 -0.86 10.07 1.28
N TYR A 141 0.45 10.24 1.25
CA TYR A 141 1.33 9.38 0.45
C TYR A 141 1.73 8.18 1.28
N LEU A 142 1.21 7.00 0.94
CA LEU A 142 1.54 5.73 1.58
C LEU A 142 2.82 5.18 0.95
N VAL A 143 3.88 5.09 1.74
CA VAL A 143 5.22 4.75 1.28
C VAL A 143 5.84 3.61 2.08
N PRO A 144 6.60 2.70 1.47
CA PRO A 144 7.37 1.72 2.21
C PRO A 144 8.37 2.40 3.15
N THR A 145 8.36 2.00 4.41
CA THR A 145 9.26 2.57 5.43
C THR A 145 10.72 2.32 5.08
N GLY A 146 11.59 3.30 5.34
CA GLY A 146 13.03 3.25 5.03
C GLY A 146 13.38 3.47 3.55
N SER A 147 12.39 3.64 2.66
CA SER A 147 12.60 3.79 1.21
C SER A 147 13.05 5.18 0.78
N LYS A 148 13.53 5.30 -0.46
CA LYS A 148 13.80 6.62 -1.08
C LYS A 148 12.51 7.43 -1.26
N MET A 149 11.35 6.78 -1.37
CA MET A 149 10.05 7.46 -1.42
C MET A 149 9.76 8.21 -0.12
N GLU A 150 10.01 7.60 1.04
CA GLU A 150 9.89 8.25 2.34
C GLU A 150 10.83 9.47 2.45
N VAL A 151 12.08 9.30 2.03
CA VAL A 151 13.08 10.39 2.03
C VAL A 151 12.64 11.56 1.16
N ALA A 152 12.17 11.30 -0.06
CA ALA A 152 11.70 12.33 -0.99
C ALA A 152 10.47 13.06 -0.47
N ALA A 153 9.48 12.33 0.04
CA ALA A 153 8.24 12.89 0.55
C ALA A 153 8.46 13.74 1.82
N LYS A 154 9.33 13.29 2.74
CA LYS A 154 9.73 14.07 3.92
C LYS A 154 10.41 15.40 3.55
N LYS A 155 11.27 15.42 2.53
CA LYS A 155 11.90 16.66 2.03
C LYS A 155 10.88 17.67 1.49
N LEU A 156 9.75 17.21 1.00
CA LEU A 156 8.65 18.07 0.51
C LEU A 156 7.59 18.38 1.58
N ASN A 157 7.80 17.95 2.83
CA ASN A 157 6.85 18.11 3.95
C ASN A 157 5.45 17.57 3.62
N MET A 158 5.37 16.45 2.89
CA MET A 158 4.12 15.80 2.55
C MET A 158 3.50 15.07 3.75
N LYS A 159 2.18 14.89 3.72
CA LYS A 159 1.50 13.94 4.61
C LYS A 159 1.86 12.52 4.18
N ILE A 160 2.67 11.81 4.97
CA ILE A 160 3.09 10.44 4.66
C ILE A 160 2.63 9.45 5.71
N ALA A 161 2.25 8.26 5.26
CA ALA A 161 2.13 7.08 6.10
C ALA A 161 3.20 6.06 5.70
N CYS A 162 3.95 5.59 6.68
CA CYS A 162 5.01 4.61 6.47
C CYS A 162 4.46 3.19 6.63
N GLU A 163 4.59 2.35 5.59
CA GLU A 163 4.08 0.98 5.63
C GLU A 163 5.17 -0.08 5.76
N ILE A 164 4.79 -1.19 6.38
CA ILE A 164 5.51 -2.46 6.34
C ILE A 164 4.65 -3.52 5.66
N PHE A 165 5.29 -4.58 5.15
CA PHE A 165 4.64 -5.71 4.51
C PHE A 165 4.59 -6.89 5.48
N ALA A 166 3.41 -7.46 5.67
CA ALA A 166 3.18 -8.52 6.64
C ALA A 166 3.87 -9.85 6.28
N ASP A 167 4.01 -10.12 4.99
CA ASP A 167 4.50 -11.36 4.42
C ASP A 167 5.93 -11.28 3.83
N ARG A 168 6.67 -10.18 4.12
CA ARG A 168 7.96 -9.91 3.51
C ARG A 168 9.09 -9.81 4.52
N ASN A 169 10.24 -10.36 4.17
CA ASN A 169 11.49 -10.14 4.88
C ASN A 169 12.25 -8.93 4.34
N TYR A 170 13.09 -8.35 5.18
CA TYR A 170 13.91 -7.16 4.90
C TYR A 170 15.39 -7.49 4.94
N GLU A 171 16.16 -6.85 4.04
CA GLU A 171 17.63 -6.85 4.04
C GLU A 171 18.17 -5.84 5.08
N ASP A 172 19.46 -5.88 5.36
CA ASP A 172 20.11 -5.03 6.36
C ASP A 172 20.19 -3.55 5.99
N ASP A 173 19.82 -3.20 4.79
CA ASP A 173 19.67 -1.82 4.30
C ASP A 173 18.22 -1.29 4.36
N GLY A 174 17.28 -2.14 4.83
CA GLY A 174 15.85 -1.82 4.93
C GLY A 174 15.04 -2.13 3.68
N ASN A 175 15.66 -2.56 2.60
CA ASN A 175 14.95 -2.97 1.40
C ASN A 175 14.29 -4.35 1.57
N LEU A 176 13.23 -4.60 0.79
CA LEU A 176 12.61 -5.93 0.75
C LEU A 176 13.55 -6.96 0.13
N VAL A 177 13.64 -8.13 0.73
CA VAL A 177 14.35 -9.27 0.15
C VAL A 177 13.77 -9.58 -1.23
N SER A 178 14.64 -9.71 -2.22
CA SER A 178 14.23 -10.01 -3.61
C SER A 178 13.39 -11.28 -3.68
N ARG A 179 12.26 -11.25 -4.39
CA ARG A 179 11.37 -12.42 -4.59
C ARG A 179 12.08 -13.62 -5.26
N LYS A 180 13.27 -13.43 -5.82
CA LYS A 180 14.11 -14.49 -6.38
C LYS A 180 14.80 -15.34 -5.29
N LYS A 181 14.89 -14.86 -4.07
CA LYS A 181 15.46 -15.57 -2.92
C LYS A 181 14.38 -16.38 -2.20
N SER A 182 14.70 -17.55 -1.72
CA SER A 182 13.78 -18.47 -1.03
C SER A 182 13.24 -17.90 0.29
N ASN A 183 13.97 -16.98 0.90
CA ASN A 183 13.61 -16.31 2.15
C ASN A 183 12.91 -14.98 1.95
N ALA A 184 12.40 -14.67 0.76
CA ALA A 184 11.74 -13.39 0.48
C ALA A 184 10.37 -13.26 1.16
N LEU A 185 9.65 -14.38 1.30
CA LEU A 185 8.29 -14.43 1.82
C LEU A 185 8.23 -15.13 3.17
N ILE A 186 7.35 -14.63 4.02
CA ILE A 186 6.93 -15.27 5.28
C ILE A 186 5.58 -15.94 4.99
N ILE A 187 5.60 -17.26 4.84
CA ILE A 187 4.43 -18.05 4.43
C ILE A 187 3.62 -18.52 5.65
N ASP A 188 4.30 -18.77 6.77
CA ASP A 188 3.65 -19.22 8.01
C ASP A 188 2.87 -18.07 8.67
N PRO A 189 1.53 -18.18 8.84
CA PRO A 189 0.71 -17.15 9.45
C PRO A 189 1.12 -16.79 10.88
N GLU A 190 1.57 -17.76 11.68
CA GLU A 190 2.01 -17.52 13.06
C GLU A 190 3.33 -16.75 13.10
N GLN A 191 4.21 -17.02 12.15
CA GLN A 191 5.45 -16.24 11.99
C GLN A 191 5.16 -14.83 11.51
N ALA A 192 4.32 -14.65 10.48
CA ALA A 192 3.91 -13.35 9.97
C ALA A 192 3.29 -12.47 11.05
N LYS A 193 2.36 -13.02 11.83
CA LYS A 193 1.69 -12.35 12.95
C LYS A 193 2.68 -11.85 14.02
N LYS A 194 3.64 -12.69 14.42
CA LYS A 194 4.67 -12.32 15.40
C LYS A 194 5.63 -11.28 14.84
N HIS A 195 6.02 -11.42 13.57
CA HIS A 195 6.90 -10.50 12.86
C HIS A 195 6.29 -9.09 12.80
N VAL A 196 5.04 -8.97 12.34
CA VAL A 196 4.30 -7.71 12.29
C VAL A 196 4.19 -7.06 13.68
N LEU A 197 3.72 -7.81 14.67
CA LEU A 197 3.53 -7.28 16.01
C LEU A 197 4.83 -6.74 16.61
N ASN A 198 5.93 -7.44 16.40
CA ASN A 198 7.25 -7.04 16.89
C ASN A 198 7.72 -5.74 16.21
N MET A 199 7.64 -5.65 14.89
CA MET A 199 7.98 -4.42 14.15
C MET A 199 7.13 -3.23 14.60
N VAL A 200 5.81 -3.41 14.69
CA VAL A 200 4.88 -2.33 15.08
C VAL A 200 5.13 -1.86 16.51
N LYS A 201 5.31 -2.78 17.48
CA LYS A 201 5.56 -2.40 18.89
C LYS A 201 6.90 -1.72 19.09
N ASN A 202 7.93 -2.16 18.38
CA ASN A 202 9.29 -1.65 18.54
C ASN A 202 9.57 -0.46 17.61
N GLN A 203 8.66 -0.13 16.69
CA GLN A 203 8.88 0.88 15.66
C GLN A 203 10.24 0.66 14.97
N SER A 204 10.42 -0.57 14.44
CA SER A 204 11.64 -0.99 13.77
C SER A 204 11.36 -2.05 12.71
N LEU A 205 12.10 -2.01 11.60
CA LEU A 205 12.17 -3.16 10.68
C LEU A 205 12.98 -4.28 11.32
N ASN A 206 12.47 -5.50 11.21
CA ASN A 206 13.22 -6.70 11.58
C ASN A 206 13.82 -7.31 10.32
N CYS A 207 15.13 -7.15 10.12
CA CYS A 207 15.85 -7.70 8.99
C CYS A 207 16.02 -9.23 9.14
N PHE A 208 16.15 -9.93 8.02
CA PHE A 208 16.34 -11.38 8.00
C PHE A 208 17.58 -11.84 8.77
N SER A 209 18.63 -11.01 8.82
CA SER A 209 19.84 -11.26 9.62
C SER A 209 19.63 -11.19 11.14
N GLY A 210 18.49 -10.65 11.60
CA GLY A 210 18.22 -10.31 12.99
C GLY A 210 18.55 -8.85 13.35
N LYS A 211 19.09 -8.05 12.42
CA LYS A 211 19.29 -6.62 12.62
C LYS A 211 17.94 -5.91 12.75
N GLN A 212 17.88 -4.92 13.63
CA GLN A 212 16.73 -4.03 13.76
C GLN A 212 17.11 -2.63 13.26
N ILE A 213 16.23 -2.04 12.44
CA ILE A 213 16.37 -0.69 11.90
C ILE A 213 15.25 0.17 12.46
N PRO A 214 15.51 1.13 13.38
CA PRO A 214 14.49 2.03 13.88
C PRO A 214 13.81 2.80 12.75
N CYS A 215 12.49 2.85 12.75
CA CYS A 215 11.70 3.50 11.71
C CYS A 215 10.31 3.86 12.23
N GLU A 216 9.60 4.68 11.48
CA GLU A 216 8.18 4.96 11.70
C GLU A 216 7.33 3.91 10.99
N ILE A 217 6.29 3.39 11.66
CA ILE A 217 5.35 2.43 11.09
C ILE A 217 3.93 2.89 11.41
N ASP A 218 3.19 3.27 10.37
CA ASP A 218 1.81 3.74 10.44
C ASP A 218 0.81 2.72 9.90
N SER A 219 1.26 1.86 8.99
CA SER A 219 0.41 0.93 8.27
C SER A 219 1.07 -0.43 8.04
N VAL A 220 0.26 -1.47 8.03
CA VAL A 220 0.64 -2.85 7.69
C VAL A 220 -0.07 -3.24 6.41
N CYS A 221 0.69 -3.51 5.36
CA CYS A 221 0.17 -4.04 4.11
C CYS A 221 -0.03 -5.56 4.26
N VAL A 222 -1.25 -6.02 3.98
CA VAL A 222 -1.61 -7.44 3.89
C VAL A 222 -2.03 -7.77 2.46
N HIS A 223 -1.91 -9.04 2.08
CA HIS A 223 -2.34 -9.53 0.79
C HIS A 223 -3.48 -10.53 0.96
N GLY A 224 -4.26 -10.75 -0.10
CA GLY A 224 -5.42 -11.62 -0.09
C GLY A 224 -5.51 -12.55 -1.30
N ASP A 225 -4.39 -12.84 -1.94
CA ASP A 225 -4.29 -13.56 -3.22
C ASP A 225 -4.87 -14.99 -3.16
N ASN A 226 -5.07 -15.54 -1.95
CA ASN A 226 -5.62 -16.87 -1.72
C ASN A 226 -6.23 -16.98 -0.30
N GLU A 227 -6.91 -18.10 -0.01
CA GLU A 227 -7.54 -18.36 1.29
C GLU A 227 -6.55 -18.28 2.47
N SER A 228 -5.34 -18.76 2.29
CA SER A 228 -4.28 -18.69 3.32
C SER A 228 -3.90 -17.25 3.62
N SER A 229 -3.83 -16.40 2.60
CA SER A 229 -3.53 -14.96 2.75
C SER A 229 -4.65 -14.23 3.50
N LEU A 230 -5.92 -14.55 3.21
CA LEU A 230 -7.08 -14.00 3.92
C LEU A 230 -7.06 -14.39 5.41
N ALA A 231 -6.81 -15.67 5.72
CA ALA A 231 -6.68 -16.14 7.09
C ALA A 231 -5.51 -15.45 7.83
N THR A 232 -4.40 -15.22 7.14
CA THR A 232 -3.24 -14.50 7.66
C THR A 232 -3.59 -13.05 7.98
N ALA A 233 -4.25 -12.34 7.07
CA ALA A 233 -4.69 -10.97 7.27
C ALA A 233 -5.61 -10.84 8.50
N LYS A 234 -6.58 -11.75 8.65
CA LYS A 234 -7.46 -11.81 9.82
C LYS A 234 -6.67 -12.08 11.11
N SER A 235 -5.76 -13.04 11.09
CA SER A 235 -4.92 -13.38 12.25
C SER A 235 -4.04 -12.19 12.70
N ILE A 236 -3.50 -11.43 11.74
CA ILE A 236 -2.74 -10.21 12.02
C ILE A 236 -3.62 -9.16 12.67
N LYS A 237 -4.81 -8.88 12.11
CA LYS A 237 -5.79 -7.95 12.68
C LYS A 237 -6.10 -8.31 14.13
N ASP A 238 -6.51 -9.56 14.37
CA ASP A 238 -6.91 -10.04 15.70
C ASP A 238 -5.76 -9.94 16.71
N ASN A 239 -4.52 -10.24 16.26
CA ASN A 239 -3.33 -10.14 17.11
C ASN A 239 -2.96 -8.69 17.45
N LEU A 240 -3.08 -7.76 16.50
CA LEU A 240 -2.84 -6.34 16.79
C LEU A 240 -3.85 -5.79 17.80
N VAL A 241 -5.14 -6.08 17.60
CA VAL A 241 -6.23 -5.66 18.50
C VAL A 241 -6.06 -6.27 19.89
N SER A 242 -5.81 -7.58 20.01
CA SER A 242 -5.62 -8.27 21.30
C SER A 242 -4.38 -7.76 22.07
N ASN A 243 -3.43 -7.14 21.37
CA ASN A 243 -2.27 -6.49 21.97
C ASN A 243 -2.46 -4.99 22.23
N GLY A 244 -3.70 -4.48 22.19
CA GLY A 244 -4.07 -3.13 22.59
C GLY A 244 -3.79 -2.05 21.53
N LEU A 245 -3.59 -2.44 20.26
CA LEU A 245 -3.49 -1.48 19.16
C LEU A 245 -4.90 -1.10 18.67
N ILE A 246 -5.07 0.17 18.30
CA ILE A 246 -6.32 0.72 17.79
C ILE A 246 -6.21 0.82 16.28
N LEU A 247 -7.03 0.05 15.58
CA LEU A 247 -7.06 0.04 14.12
C LEU A 247 -7.89 1.21 13.60
N LYS A 248 -7.34 1.95 12.63
CA LYS A 248 -8.03 3.09 12.01
C LYS A 248 -7.73 3.21 10.51
N PRO A 249 -8.67 3.77 9.72
CA PRO A 249 -8.38 4.25 8.38
C PRO A 249 -7.24 5.26 8.37
N LEU A 250 -6.43 5.30 7.29
CA LEU A 250 -5.27 6.20 7.21
C LEU A 250 -5.63 7.64 7.51
N ASN A 251 -6.70 8.15 6.89
CA ASN A 251 -7.16 9.52 7.07
C ASN A 251 -7.77 9.82 8.47
N LYS A 252 -7.88 8.81 9.34
CA LYS A 252 -8.36 8.94 10.72
C LYS A 252 -7.27 8.70 11.76
N LEU A 253 -6.04 8.44 11.34
CA LEU A 253 -4.90 8.35 12.25
C LEU A 253 -4.65 9.72 12.90
N LYS A 254 -4.32 9.71 14.20
CA LYS A 254 -4.10 10.94 15.00
C LYS A 254 -3.03 11.84 14.40
N LYS A 255 -2.04 11.29 13.71
CA LYS A 255 -0.98 12.09 13.07
C LYS A 255 -1.45 12.98 11.92
N PHE A 256 -2.67 12.75 11.38
CA PHE A 256 -3.25 13.51 10.27
C PHE A 256 -4.45 14.39 10.68
N ASN A 257 -4.81 14.36 11.98
CA ASN A 257 -5.96 15.10 12.55
C ASN A 257 -5.55 16.01 13.70
#